data_1f3a7a37a7ece9d29d2bd2951eed98ee
#
_entry.id   1f3a7a37a7ece9d29d2bd2951eed98ee
#
_cell.length_a   1.000
_cell.length_b   1.000
_cell.length_c   1.000
_cell.angle_alpha   90.00
_cell.angle_beta   90.00
_cell.angle_gamma   90.00
#
_symmetry.space_group_name_H-M   'P 1'
#
loop_
_entity.id
_entity.type
_entity.pdbx_description
1 polymer ?
#
loop_
_entity_poly.entity_id
_entity_poly.type
_entity_poly.pdbx_seq_one_letter_code
_entity_poly.pdbx_strand_id
1 'polypeptide(L)'
;MFLYNLKLNGNRLVKFLFIVMLLIILVIFSVSIYNIFLKNESRYSQEIKLTDTIKSDKIFEITPENYTNILQAVTEDIDSYIGCKVHFTGYVYRLIDFDKNEFVLARDMIVNENTSQSLVVGFLCTYDTAYEFKDKTWVDITGTIVKGEYYGDIAQIKVDNMFECNEPENKFVSVPDNSYVPTSSMF
;
A
#
# COMPACT_ATOMS: atom_id res chain seq x y z
N MET A 1 -50.55 -16.71 47.76
CA MET A 1 -50.33 -16.38 46.33
C MET A 1 -50.21 -14.86 46.26
N PHE A 2 -48.98 -14.32 46.18
CA PHE A 2 -48.76 -12.87 46.14
C PHE A 2 -48.75 -12.42 44.69
N LEU A 3 -49.79 -11.71 44.21
CA LEU A 3 -49.82 -11.06 42.90
C LEU A 3 -49.19 -9.67 43.05
N TYR A 4 -47.95 -9.53 42.55
CA TYR A 4 -47.32 -8.22 42.39
C TYR A 4 -47.90 -7.52 41.16
N ASN A 5 -48.74 -6.51 41.41
CA ASN A 5 -49.28 -5.67 40.33
C ASN A 5 -48.26 -4.56 39.99
N LEU A 6 -47.32 -4.83 39.11
CA LEU A 6 -46.38 -3.87 38.62
C LEU A 6 -47.07 -2.88 37.67
N LYS A 7 -47.48 -1.73 38.21
CA LYS A 7 -48.03 -0.62 37.42
C LYS A 7 -46.85 0.07 36.67
N LEU A 8 -46.46 -0.47 35.55
CA LEU A 8 -45.41 0.10 34.69
C LEU A 8 -45.91 1.40 34.03
N ASN A 9 -45.28 2.52 34.40
CA ASN A 9 -45.56 3.80 33.77
C ASN A 9 -44.90 3.81 32.37
N GLY A 10 -45.70 3.72 31.31
CA GLY A 10 -45.22 3.56 29.92
C GLY A 10 -44.14 4.56 29.49
N ASN A 11 -44.25 5.82 29.96
CA ASN A 11 -43.25 6.83 29.67
C ASN A 11 -41.88 6.58 30.34
N ARG A 12 -41.86 5.93 31.49
CA ARG A 12 -40.59 5.55 32.16
C ARG A 12 -39.97 4.35 31.51
N LEU A 13 -40.78 3.40 31.06
CA LEU A 13 -40.32 2.21 30.34
C LEU A 13 -39.67 2.57 28.99
N VAL A 14 -40.29 3.47 28.24
CA VAL A 14 -39.76 3.97 26.97
C VAL A 14 -38.42 4.71 27.17
N LYS A 15 -38.32 5.57 28.17
CA LYS A 15 -37.05 6.24 28.51
C LYS A 15 -35.97 5.26 28.91
N PHE A 16 -36.30 4.24 29.69
CA PHE A 16 -35.36 3.19 30.09
C PHE A 16 -34.85 2.40 28.87
N LEU A 17 -35.74 1.98 27.97
CA LEU A 17 -35.37 1.29 26.73
C LEU A 17 -34.46 2.16 25.84
N PHE A 18 -34.75 3.47 25.76
CA PHE A 18 -33.94 4.39 25.00
C PHE A 18 -32.52 4.53 25.57
N ILE A 19 -32.41 4.61 26.91
CA ILE A 19 -31.09 4.66 27.60
C ILE A 19 -30.32 3.37 27.37
N VAL A 20 -30.97 2.20 27.47
CA VAL A 20 -30.32 0.90 27.19
C VAL A 20 -29.85 0.80 25.76
N MET A 21 -30.64 1.23 24.79
CA MET A 21 -30.26 1.25 23.37
C MET A 21 -29.04 2.17 23.12
N LEU A 22 -29.01 3.33 23.77
CA LEU A 22 -27.90 4.27 23.67
C LEU A 22 -26.60 3.70 24.27
N LEU A 23 -26.70 2.99 25.38
CA LEU A 23 -25.56 2.29 26.00
C LEU A 23 -25.03 1.17 25.10
N ILE A 24 -25.90 0.41 24.44
CA ILE A 24 -25.50 -0.65 23.50
C ILE A 24 -24.73 -0.04 22.31
N ILE A 25 -25.22 1.06 21.74
CA ILE A 25 -24.54 1.77 20.65
C ILE A 25 -23.16 2.25 21.11
N LEU A 26 -23.05 2.81 22.32
CA LEU A 26 -21.79 3.27 22.89
C LEU A 26 -20.77 2.13 23.05
N VAL A 27 -21.23 0.96 23.51
CA VAL A 27 -20.37 -0.23 23.65
C VAL A 27 -19.89 -0.73 22.28
N ILE A 28 -20.78 -0.81 21.28
CA ILE A 28 -20.40 -1.22 19.92
C ILE A 28 -19.37 -0.25 19.33
N PHE A 29 -19.58 1.05 19.53
CA PHE A 29 -18.66 2.09 19.04
C PHE A 29 -17.28 1.99 19.73
N SER A 30 -17.26 1.77 21.05
CA SER A 30 -16.02 1.58 21.81
C SER A 30 -15.25 0.34 21.37
N VAL A 31 -15.93 -0.79 21.14
CA VAL A 31 -15.31 -2.03 20.65
C VAL A 31 -14.76 -1.82 19.22
N SER A 32 -15.46 -1.07 18.38
CA SER A 32 -15.03 -0.77 17.02
C SER A 32 -13.75 0.08 17.02
N ILE A 33 -13.69 1.14 17.84
CA ILE A 33 -12.49 1.96 18.00
C ILE A 33 -11.34 1.14 18.58
N TYR A 34 -11.59 0.32 19.58
CA TYR A 34 -10.59 -0.54 20.19
C TYR A 34 -9.98 -1.53 19.19
N ASN A 35 -10.79 -2.15 18.34
CA ASN A 35 -10.32 -3.06 17.30
C ASN A 35 -9.50 -2.33 16.21
N ILE A 36 -9.88 -1.10 15.84
CA ILE A 36 -9.10 -0.27 14.91
C ILE A 36 -7.75 0.09 15.53
N PHE A 37 -7.75 0.47 16.81
CA PHE A 37 -6.52 0.84 17.52
C PHE A 37 -5.56 -0.34 17.68
N LEU A 38 -6.06 -1.54 18.07
CA LEU A 38 -5.24 -2.76 18.14
C LEU A 38 -4.68 -3.19 16.77
N LYS A 39 -5.47 -3.02 15.71
CA LYS A 39 -5.02 -3.32 14.35
C LYS A 39 -3.91 -2.36 13.90
N ASN A 40 -3.99 -1.10 14.29
CA ASN A 40 -2.94 -0.12 14.04
C ASN A 40 -1.67 -0.38 14.86
N GLU A 41 -1.81 -0.75 16.13
CA GLU A 41 -0.66 -1.06 16.99
C GLU A 41 0.10 -2.31 16.53
N SER A 42 -0.61 -3.34 16.07
CA SER A 42 0.03 -4.53 15.50
C SER A 42 0.70 -4.24 14.15
N ARG A 43 0.14 -3.37 13.31
CA ARG A 43 0.80 -2.86 12.09
C ARG A 43 2.07 -2.09 12.46
N TYR A 44 1.98 -1.13 13.35
CA TYR A 44 3.11 -0.29 13.77
C TYR A 44 4.27 -1.10 14.38
N SER A 45 3.96 -2.11 15.20
CA SER A 45 4.98 -2.99 15.79
C SER A 45 5.63 -3.94 14.78
N GLN A 46 4.92 -4.33 13.72
CA GLN A 46 5.48 -5.11 12.61
C GLN A 46 6.30 -4.21 11.67
N GLU A 47 5.87 -2.99 11.41
CA GLU A 47 6.60 -2.00 10.62
C GLU A 47 7.96 -1.64 11.25
N ILE A 48 8.03 -1.42 12.57
CA ILE A 48 9.30 -1.14 13.26
C ILE A 48 10.27 -2.33 13.13
N LYS A 49 9.80 -3.57 13.25
CA LYS A 49 10.64 -4.76 13.02
C LYS A 49 11.09 -4.89 11.57
N LEU A 50 10.23 -4.50 10.64
CA LEU A 50 10.54 -4.48 9.22
C LEU A 50 11.64 -3.46 8.90
N THR A 51 11.50 -2.23 9.42
CA THR A 51 12.44 -1.12 9.20
C THR A 51 13.85 -1.47 9.69
N ASP A 52 13.97 -2.17 10.82
CA ASP A 52 15.28 -2.63 11.33
C ASP A 52 15.91 -3.74 10.47
N THR A 53 15.07 -4.54 9.79
CA THR A 53 15.53 -5.62 8.90
C THR A 53 15.87 -5.11 7.50
N ILE A 54 15.18 -4.07 7.04
CA ILE A 54 15.33 -3.48 5.69
C ILE A 54 16.62 -2.64 5.56
N LYS A 55 17.12 -2.07 6.64
CA LYS A 55 18.44 -1.36 6.67
C LYS A 55 19.65 -2.29 6.53
N SER A 56 19.42 -3.59 6.33
CA SER A 56 20.48 -4.52 5.93
C SER A 56 20.78 -4.36 4.43
N ASP A 57 21.99 -4.71 3.98
CA ASP A 57 22.42 -4.68 2.56
C ASP A 57 21.62 -5.63 1.62
N LYS A 58 20.48 -6.14 2.08
CA LYS A 58 19.62 -7.08 1.37
C LYS A 58 18.79 -6.34 0.32
N ILE A 59 18.79 -6.85 -0.91
CA ILE A 59 17.96 -6.36 -2.00
C ILE A 59 16.58 -7.01 -1.88
N PHE A 60 15.55 -6.18 -1.90
CA PHE A 60 14.17 -6.61 -1.84
C PHE A 60 13.60 -6.83 -3.24
N GLU A 61 13.08 -8.03 -3.48
CA GLU A 61 12.48 -8.42 -4.76
C GLU A 61 11.01 -7.99 -4.82
N ILE A 62 10.67 -7.13 -5.79
CA ILE A 62 9.28 -6.76 -6.08
C ILE A 62 8.81 -7.59 -7.27
N THR A 63 7.92 -8.55 -7.00
CA THR A 63 7.34 -9.45 -8.00
C THR A 63 5.97 -8.93 -8.48
N PRO A 64 5.43 -9.44 -9.60
CA PRO A 64 4.08 -9.05 -10.04
C PRO A 64 2.99 -9.26 -8.98
N GLU A 65 3.16 -10.27 -8.12
CA GLU A 65 2.19 -10.64 -7.07
C GLU A 65 2.17 -9.65 -5.90
N ASN A 66 3.31 -9.02 -5.56
CA ASN A 66 3.41 -8.08 -4.46
C ASN A 66 3.54 -6.62 -4.89
N TYR A 67 3.63 -6.35 -6.19
CA TYR A 67 3.94 -5.03 -6.76
C TYR A 67 3.06 -3.91 -6.23
N THR A 68 1.74 -4.07 -6.36
CA THR A 68 0.77 -3.04 -5.96
C THR A 68 0.67 -2.89 -4.44
N ASN A 69 0.85 -3.98 -3.71
CA ASN A 69 0.89 -3.96 -2.25
C ASN A 69 2.10 -3.19 -1.73
N ILE A 70 3.28 -3.41 -2.34
CA ILE A 70 4.50 -2.67 -1.98
C ILE A 70 4.38 -1.21 -2.40
N LEU A 71 3.86 -0.94 -3.60
CA LEU A 71 3.62 0.42 -4.07
C LEU A 71 2.70 1.19 -3.10
N GLN A 72 1.62 0.56 -2.65
CA GLN A 72 0.72 1.14 -1.65
C GLN A 72 1.43 1.38 -0.32
N ALA A 73 2.09 0.37 0.24
CA ALA A 73 2.77 0.46 1.53
C ALA A 73 3.84 1.56 1.54
N VAL A 74 4.66 1.63 0.48
CA VAL A 74 5.71 2.66 0.34
C VAL A 74 5.09 4.05 0.17
N THR A 75 3.94 4.17 -0.52
CA THR A 75 3.26 5.46 -0.70
C THR A 75 2.60 5.94 0.60
N GLU A 76 2.07 5.03 1.41
CA GLU A 76 1.42 5.35 2.70
C GLU A 76 2.44 5.78 3.76
N ASP A 77 3.65 5.22 3.76
CA ASP A 77 4.72 5.53 4.74
C ASP A 77 6.10 5.53 4.08
N ILE A 78 6.40 6.59 3.33
CA ILE A 78 7.66 6.75 2.60
C ILE A 78 8.87 6.67 3.54
N ASP A 79 8.77 7.31 4.72
CA ASP A 79 9.89 7.48 5.63
C ASP A 79 10.41 6.13 6.17
N SER A 80 9.53 5.15 6.33
CA SER A 80 9.89 3.80 6.77
C SER A 80 10.68 3.01 5.73
N TYR A 81 10.56 3.34 4.44
CA TYR A 81 11.20 2.60 3.34
C TYR A 81 12.41 3.32 2.74
N ILE A 82 12.72 4.55 3.17
CA ILE A 82 13.91 5.26 2.69
C ILE A 82 15.19 4.45 2.97
N GLY A 83 16.00 4.26 1.93
CA GLY A 83 17.26 3.51 1.99
C GLY A 83 17.13 2.03 1.68
N CYS A 84 15.91 1.50 1.51
CA CYS A 84 15.70 0.13 1.09
C CYS A 84 16.16 -0.08 -0.35
N LYS A 85 16.93 -1.15 -0.58
CA LYS A 85 17.32 -1.56 -1.93
C LYS A 85 16.27 -2.48 -2.51
N VAL A 86 15.84 -2.19 -3.73
CA VAL A 86 14.80 -2.94 -4.44
C VAL A 86 15.29 -3.42 -5.79
N HIS A 87 14.75 -4.55 -6.23
CA HIS A 87 14.95 -5.11 -7.56
C HIS A 87 13.60 -5.49 -8.16
N PHE A 88 13.33 -5.05 -9.39
CA PHE A 88 12.08 -5.38 -10.08
C PHE A 88 12.10 -5.00 -11.55
N THR A 89 11.13 -5.55 -12.31
CA THR A 89 10.95 -5.31 -13.73
C THR A 89 9.67 -4.53 -14.02
N GLY A 90 9.71 -3.72 -15.05
CA GLY A 90 8.56 -2.99 -15.57
C GLY A 90 8.90 -2.37 -16.92
N TYR A 91 7.99 -1.61 -17.49
CA TYR A 91 8.28 -0.87 -18.71
C TYR A 91 8.44 0.64 -18.41
N VAL A 92 9.28 1.28 -19.21
CA VAL A 92 9.52 2.72 -19.15
C VAL A 92 8.25 3.46 -19.58
N TYR A 93 7.77 4.37 -18.72
CA TYR A 93 6.63 5.25 -19.02
C TYR A 93 6.98 6.67 -18.62
N ARG A 94 6.83 7.63 -19.53
CA ARG A 94 7.13 9.06 -19.27
C ARG A 94 5.89 9.92 -19.38
N LEU A 95 5.84 10.89 -18.49
CA LEU A 95 4.91 12.00 -18.58
C LEU A 95 5.58 13.17 -19.31
N ILE A 96 4.77 14.07 -19.85
CA ILE A 96 5.24 15.18 -20.69
C ILE A 96 6.08 16.21 -19.93
N ASP A 97 5.93 16.26 -18.62
CA ASP A 97 6.60 17.18 -17.69
C ASP A 97 7.79 16.57 -16.95
N PHE A 98 8.16 15.33 -17.28
CA PHE A 98 9.33 14.69 -16.69
C PHE A 98 10.64 15.20 -17.27
N ASP A 99 11.65 15.27 -16.42
CA ASP A 99 13.02 15.49 -16.84
C ASP A 99 13.55 14.28 -17.63
N LYS A 100 14.65 14.48 -18.39
CA LYS A 100 15.24 13.44 -19.25
C LYS A 100 15.69 12.19 -18.52
N ASN A 101 16.02 12.33 -17.24
CA ASN A 101 16.48 11.25 -16.36
C ASN A 101 15.35 10.65 -15.52
N GLU A 102 14.10 11.13 -15.68
CA GLU A 102 12.94 10.68 -14.94
C GLU A 102 12.03 9.80 -15.80
N PHE A 103 11.47 8.79 -15.17
CA PHE A 103 10.46 7.89 -15.74
C PHE A 103 9.69 7.18 -14.64
N VAL A 104 8.53 6.67 -14.96
CA VAL A 104 7.83 5.69 -14.14
C VAL A 104 8.24 4.30 -14.62
N LEU A 105 8.73 3.45 -13.72
CA LEU A 105 8.80 2.02 -13.99
C LEU A 105 7.41 1.45 -13.77
N ALA A 106 6.74 1.16 -14.85
CA ALA A 106 5.31 0.95 -14.89
C ALA A 106 4.94 -0.52 -15.14
N ARG A 107 3.77 -0.89 -14.65
CA ARG A 107 3.03 -2.11 -15.00
C ARG A 107 1.56 -1.79 -15.18
N ASP A 108 0.86 -2.63 -15.95
CA ASP A 108 -0.58 -2.52 -16.12
C ASP A 108 -1.31 -3.31 -15.01
N MET A 109 -2.06 -2.61 -14.17
CA MET A 109 -2.87 -3.21 -13.11
C MET A 109 -4.26 -3.53 -13.65
N ILE A 110 -4.71 -4.78 -13.53
CA ILE A 110 -6.06 -5.18 -13.92
C ILE A 110 -7.03 -4.74 -12.82
N VAL A 111 -7.97 -3.87 -13.20
CA VAL A 111 -9.03 -3.35 -12.30
C VAL A 111 -10.31 -4.15 -12.45
N ASN A 112 -10.62 -4.61 -13.66
CA ASN A 112 -11.82 -5.40 -13.94
C ASN A 112 -11.50 -6.45 -15.00
N GLU A 113 -11.48 -7.70 -14.58
CA GLU A 113 -11.21 -8.84 -15.47
C GLU A 113 -12.27 -9.02 -16.56
N ASN A 114 -13.55 -8.73 -16.26
CA ASN A 114 -14.65 -8.91 -17.19
C ASN A 114 -14.65 -7.89 -18.34
N THR A 115 -14.12 -6.69 -18.10
CA THR A 115 -14.07 -5.60 -19.08
C THR A 115 -12.67 -5.37 -19.63
N SER A 116 -11.66 -6.13 -19.17
CA SER A 116 -10.24 -5.96 -19.52
C SER A 116 -9.74 -4.52 -19.27
N GLN A 117 -10.28 -3.86 -18.25
CA GLN A 117 -9.84 -2.53 -17.87
C GLN A 117 -8.56 -2.62 -17.06
N SER A 118 -7.54 -1.89 -17.49
CA SER A 118 -6.27 -1.77 -16.77
C SER A 118 -5.92 -0.31 -16.50
N LEU A 119 -5.15 -0.09 -15.45
CA LEU A 119 -4.54 1.20 -15.11
C LEU A 119 -3.02 1.04 -15.10
N VAL A 120 -2.32 2.05 -15.59
CA VAL A 120 -0.86 2.13 -15.45
C VAL A 120 -0.53 2.54 -14.03
N VAL A 121 0.24 1.71 -13.34
CA VAL A 121 0.74 1.97 -11.98
C VAL A 121 2.25 1.78 -11.95
N GLY A 122 2.96 2.50 -11.07
CA GLY A 122 4.41 2.34 -11.01
C GLY A 122 5.10 3.27 -10.02
N PHE A 123 6.40 3.06 -9.91
CA PHE A 123 7.28 3.89 -9.11
C PHE A 123 7.94 4.96 -9.97
N LEU A 124 7.97 6.19 -9.48
CA LEU A 124 8.82 7.23 -10.07
C LEU A 124 10.27 6.83 -9.89
N CYS A 125 11.04 6.87 -10.97
CA CYS A 125 12.44 6.47 -10.99
C CYS A 125 13.31 7.59 -11.56
N THR A 126 14.55 7.66 -11.08
CA THR A 126 15.59 8.52 -11.67
C THR A 126 16.79 7.67 -12.06
N TYR A 127 17.30 7.89 -13.27
CA TYR A 127 18.49 7.25 -13.80
C TYR A 127 19.20 8.16 -14.78
N ASP A 128 20.51 8.35 -14.65
CA ASP A 128 21.26 9.34 -15.41
C ASP A 128 21.13 9.20 -16.94
N THR A 129 21.05 7.98 -17.43
CA THR A 129 20.91 7.65 -18.87
C THR A 129 19.52 7.11 -19.21
N ALA A 130 18.48 7.43 -18.44
CA ALA A 130 17.12 6.97 -18.69
C ALA A 130 16.62 7.32 -20.10
N TYR A 131 17.08 8.45 -20.68
CA TYR A 131 16.71 8.91 -22.01
C TYR A 131 17.16 7.97 -23.15
N GLU A 132 18.10 7.04 -22.92
CA GLU A 132 18.55 6.04 -23.88
C GLU A 132 17.50 4.94 -24.10
N PHE A 133 16.64 4.70 -23.11
CA PHE A 133 15.56 3.72 -23.17
C PHE A 133 14.28 4.37 -23.70
N LYS A 134 13.67 3.76 -24.71
CA LYS A 134 12.41 4.25 -25.28
C LYS A 134 11.23 3.95 -24.37
N ASP A 135 10.16 4.73 -24.51
CA ASP A 135 8.90 4.42 -23.85
C ASP A 135 8.40 3.03 -24.25
N LYS A 136 7.78 2.33 -23.30
CA LYS A 136 7.32 0.94 -23.43
C LYS A 136 8.43 -0.11 -23.54
N THR A 137 9.71 0.27 -23.46
CA THR A 137 10.80 -0.71 -23.32
C THR A 137 10.71 -1.37 -21.95
N TRP A 138 10.73 -2.69 -21.90
CA TRP A 138 10.83 -3.45 -20.66
C TRP A 138 12.25 -3.42 -20.14
N VAL A 139 12.37 -3.11 -18.87
CA VAL A 139 13.66 -2.99 -18.18
C VAL A 139 13.60 -3.68 -16.82
N ASP A 140 14.76 -4.18 -16.45
CA ASP A 140 15.07 -4.73 -15.15
C ASP A 140 15.93 -3.71 -14.39
N ILE A 141 15.52 -3.34 -13.18
CA ILE A 141 16.23 -2.34 -12.39
C ILE A 141 16.58 -2.82 -11.00
N THR A 142 17.70 -2.32 -10.51
CA THR A 142 18.05 -2.32 -9.08
C THR A 142 18.27 -0.88 -8.66
N GLY A 143 17.72 -0.50 -7.52
CA GLY A 143 17.82 0.86 -7.01
C GLY A 143 17.49 0.98 -5.54
N THR A 144 17.51 2.21 -5.06
CA THR A 144 17.27 2.53 -3.65
C THR A 144 16.06 3.46 -3.54
N ILE A 145 15.16 3.16 -2.61
CA ILE A 145 14.01 4.03 -2.31
C ILE A 145 14.52 5.31 -1.64
N VAL A 146 14.15 6.44 -2.19
CA VAL A 146 14.47 7.77 -1.67
C VAL A 146 13.19 8.62 -1.64
N LYS A 147 13.23 9.70 -0.89
CA LYS A 147 12.17 10.70 -0.94
C LYS A 147 12.39 11.59 -2.15
N GLY A 148 11.41 11.66 -3.02
CA GLY A 148 11.36 12.54 -4.19
C GLY A 148 10.25 13.59 -4.04
N GLU A 149 10.10 14.42 -5.06
CA GLU A 149 9.07 15.44 -5.14
C GLU A 149 8.42 15.41 -6.53
N TYR A 150 7.10 15.22 -6.58
CA TYR A 150 6.29 15.36 -7.77
C TYR A 150 4.88 15.79 -7.36
N TYR A 151 4.58 17.11 -7.47
CA TYR A 151 3.38 17.76 -6.89
C TYR A 151 3.17 17.49 -5.40
N GLY A 152 4.22 17.12 -4.67
CA GLY A 152 4.26 16.76 -3.27
C GLY A 152 5.29 15.67 -3.00
N ASP A 153 5.44 15.30 -1.73
CA ASP A 153 6.34 14.23 -1.33
C ASP A 153 5.91 12.89 -1.95
N ILE A 154 6.82 12.20 -2.63
CA ILE A 154 6.58 10.91 -3.25
C ILE A 154 7.75 9.96 -3.04
N ALA A 155 7.47 8.67 -2.98
CA ALA A 155 8.52 7.66 -3.02
C ALA A 155 9.11 7.61 -4.44
N GLN A 156 10.43 7.72 -4.53
CA GLN A 156 11.18 7.67 -5.77
C GLN A 156 12.26 6.60 -5.67
N ILE A 157 12.51 5.91 -6.76
CA ILE A 157 13.61 4.95 -6.87
C ILE A 157 14.80 5.64 -7.55
N LYS A 158 15.88 5.83 -6.79
CA LYS A 158 17.17 6.17 -7.37
C LYS A 158 17.78 4.88 -7.93
N VAL A 159 17.79 4.75 -9.26
CA VAL A 159 18.23 3.55 -9.94
C VAL A 159 19.76 3.48 -9.93
N ASP A 160 20.29 2.34 -9.50
CA ASP A 160 21.72 2.04 -9.51
C ASP A 160 22.12 1.34 -10.81
N ASN A 161 21.29 0.40 -11.27
CA ASN A 161 21.49 -0.36 -12.52
C ASN A 161 20.16 -0.52 -13.26
N MET A 162 20.22 -0.43 -14.59
CA MET A 162 19.07 -0.56 -15.49
C MET A 162 19.49 -1.29 -16.76
N PHE A 163 18.76 -2.36 -17.09
CA PHE A 163 19.04 -3.18 -18.27
C PHE A 163 17.75 -3.46 -19.03
N GLU A 164 17.83 -3.43 -20.36
CA GLU A 164 16.71 -3.86 -21.19
C GLU A 164 16.47 -5.36 -21.02
N CYS A 165 15.22 -5.75 -20.87
CA CYS A 165 14.80 -7.15 -20.77
C CYS A 165 13.61 -7.45 -21.68
N ASN A 166 13.31 -8.73 -21.83
CA ASN A 166 12.11 -9.14 -22.57
C ASN A 166 10.85 -8.89 -21.73
N GLU A 167 9.73 -8.65 -22.43
CA GLU A 167 8.42 -8.59 -21.80
C GLU A 167 8.16 -9.91 -21.05
N PRO A 168 7.88 -9.87 -19.72
CA PRO A 168 7.64 -11.10 -18.96
C PRO A 168 6.26 -11.69 -19.29
N GLU A 169 6.10 -13.00 -19.12
CA GLU A 169 4.82 -13.67 -19.31
C GLU A 169 3.75 -13.08 -18.37
N ASN A 170 4.12 -12.83 -17.11
CA ASN A 170 3.25 -12.18 -16.12
C ASN A 170 3.48 -10.66 -16.13
N LYS A 171 2.92 -9.97 -17.13
CA LYS A 171 3.07 -8.52 -17.32
C LYS A 171 2.09 -7.68 -16.52
N PHE A 172 0.98 -8.28 -16.12
CA PHE A 172 -0.07 -7.60 -15.36
C PHE A 172 0.15 -7.76 -13.86
N VAL A 173 -0.40 -6.81 -13.10
CA VAL A 173 -0.46 -6.85 -11.64
C VAL A 173 -1.91 -6.74 -11.18
N SER A 174 -2.19 -7.30 -10.00
CA SER A 174 -3.53 -7.25 -9.39
C SER A 174 -3.72 -5.96 -8.59
N VAL A 175 -4.96 -5.61 -8.27
CA VAL A 175 -5.25 -4.56 -7.30
C VAL A 175 -4.64 -4.89 -5.93
N PRO A 176 -4.28 -3.89 -5.11
CA PRO A 176 -3.73 -4.13 -3.78
C PRO A 176 -4.70 -4.96 -2.93
N ASP A 177 -4.15 -5.92 -2.20
CA ASP A 177 -4.90 -6.67 -1.20
C ASP A 177 -4.81 -5.96 0.15
N ASN A 178 -5.93 -5.44 0.63
CA ASN A 178 -6.01 -4.75 1.92
C ASN A 178 -5.65 -5.64 3.13
N SER A 179 -5.61 -6.95 2.94
CA SER A 179 -5.15 -7.90 3.97
C SER A 179 -3.64 -8.18 3.91
N TYR A 180 -2.97 -7.72 2.85
CA TYR A 180 -1.52 -7.92 2.69
C TYR A 180 -0.74 -7.20 3.79
N VAL A 181 0.10 -7.94 4.46
CA VAL A 181 1.06 -7.41 5.43
C VAL A 181 2.45 -7.82 4.93
N PRO A 182 3.34 -6.86 4.62
CA PRO A 182 4.71 -7.18 4.27
C PRO A 182 5.36 -8.00 5.38
N THR A 183 5.80 -9.20 5.09
CA THR A 183 6.44 -10.08 6.07
C THR A 183 7.95 -10.02 5.95
N SER A 184 8.65 -10.10 7.08
CA SER A 184 10.13 -10.09 7.13
C SER A 184 10.78 -11.27 6.37
N SER A 185 10.00 -12.28 5.98
CA SER A 185 10.48 -13.40 5.17
C SER A 185 10.57 -13.08 3.68
N MET A 186 9.98 -11.97 3.24
CA MET A 186 10.07 -11.47 1.86
C MET A 186 11.23 -10.48 1.67
N PHE A 187 11.90 -10.10 2.77
CA PHE A 187 12.98 -9.12 2.79
C PHE A 187 14.33 -9.74 3.14
#